data_715825284642a2a21a6efb6707265774
#
_entry.id   715825284642a2a21a6efb6707265774
#
_cell.length_a   1.000
_cell.length_b   1.000
_cell.length_c   1.000
_cell.angle_alpha   90.00
_cell.angle_beta   90.00
_cell.angle_gamma   90.00
#
_symmetry.space_group_name_H-M   'P 1'
#
loop_
_entity.id
_entity.type
_entity.pdbx_description
1 polymer ?
#
loop_
_entity_poly.entity_id
_entity_poly.type
_entity_poly.pdbx_seq_one_letter_code
_entity_poly.pdbx_strand_id
1 'polypeptide(L)'
;YIPENVNLYPYLTGIENLDYFCRLAGKNYNQEKLKEILLDCGLDLIDFDKKVNTYSKGMRQKVGIAIALAKEANIYLLDEPASGLDPLASTELSSILKNLSNSGAAILMASHDIFRIRETCNRIGILKNGELVKEMDTTSVTTKELENIYIEYMKD
;
A
#
# COMPACT_ATOMS: atom_id res chain seq x y z
N TYR A 1 3.28 8.46 -4.44
CA TYR A 1 2.98 8.51 -3.01
C TYR A 1 1.54 8.05 -2.75
N ILE A 2 1.35 7.17 -1.76
CA ILE A 2 0.05 6.67 -1.32
C ILE A 2 -0.10 7.03 0.17
N PRO A 3 -1.01 7.96 0.51
CA PRO A 3 -1.23 8.39 1.89
C PRO A 3 -2.01 7.33 2.67
N GLU A 4 -1.99 7.41 4.00
CA GLU A 4 -2.80 6.57 4.90
C GLU A 4 -4.29 6.59 4.53
N ASN A 5 -4.82 7.76 4.19
CA ASN A 5 -6.20 7.93 3.77
C ASN A 5 -6.25 8.30 2.30
N VAL A 6 -6.58 7.33 1.46
CA VAL A 6 -6.73 7.54 0.01
C VAL A 6 -8.00 8.33 -0.25
N ASN A 7 -7.84 9.56 -0.75
CA ASN A 7 -8.95 10.43 -1.12
C ASN A 7 -9.34 10.21 -2.58
N LEU A 8 -10.49 9.59 -2.78
CA LEU A 8 -11.11 9.34 -4.07
C LEU A 8 -12.36 10.21 -4.22
N TYR A 9 -12.83 10.41 -5.44
CA TYR A 9 -14.09 11.08 -5.69
C TYR A 9 -15.26 10.21 -5.25
N PRO A 10 -16.01 10.59 -4.21
CA PRO A 10 -16.95 9.68 -3.52
C PRO A 10 -18.17 9.30 -4.37
N TYR A 11 -18.51 10.10 -5.35
CA TYR A 11 -19.67 9.89 -6.25
C TYR A 11 -19.30 9.16 -7.54
N LEU A 12 -18.01 8.96 -7.82
CA LEU A 12 -17.51 8.12 -8.89
C LEU A 12 -17.38 6.67 -8.39
N THR A 13 -17.44 5.73 -9.31
CA THR A 13 -17.18 4.32 -9.05
C THR A 13 -15.67 4.07 -8.91
N GLY A 14 -15.27 2.84 -8.51
CA GLY A 14 -13.85 2.49 -8.42
C GLY A 14 -13.14 2.61 -9.75
N ILE A 15 -13.76 2.10 -10.82
CA ILE A 15 -13.18 2.15 -12.17
C ILE A 15 -13.17 3.58 -12.75
N GLU A 16 -14.18 4.39 -12.48
CA GLU A 16 -14.21 5.80 -12.88
C GLU A 16 -13.14 6.62 -12.18
N ASN A 17 -12.89 6.38 -10.89
CA ASN A 17 -11.78 6.99 -10.17
C ASN A 17 -10.44 6.61 -10.79
N LEU A 18 -10.22 5.31 -11.07
CA LEU A 18 -8.99 4.85 -11.71
C LEU A 18 -8.79 5.52 -13.07
N ASP A 19 -9.81 5.53 -13.94
CA ASP A 19 -9.74 6.18 -15.27
C ASP A 19 -9.44 7.68 -15.16
N TYR A 20 -10.12 8.37 -14.24
CA TYR A 20 -9.90 9.80 -13.99
C TYR A 20 -8.44 10.11 -13.64
N PHE A 21 -7.85 9.38 -12.67
CA PHE A 21 -6.48 9.62 -12.26
C PHE A 21 -5.45 9.15 -13.31
N CYS A 22 -5.77 8.13 -14.11
CA CYS A 22 -4.95 7.75 -15.26
C CYS A 22 -4.90 8.86 -16.30
N ARG A 23 -6.05 9.42 -16.70
CA ARG A 23 -6.14 10.53 -17.65
C ARG A 23 -5.42 11.77 -17.15
N LEU A 24 -5.55 12.08 -15.86
CA LEU A 24 -4.83 13.20 -15.24
C LEU A 24 -3.31 13.02 -15.32
N ALA A 25 -2.83 11.77 -15.31
CA ALA A 25 -1.42 11.43 -15.49
C ALA A 25 -1.01 11.26 -16.98
N GLY A 26 -1.89 11.58 -17.94
CA GLY A 26 -1.62 11.46 -19.37
C GLY A 26 -1.71 10.01 -19.90
N LYS A 27 -2.26 9.08 -19.10
CA LYS A 27 -2.46 7.68 -19.49
C LYS A 27 -3.90 7.46 -19.93
N ASN A 28 -4.09 6.79 -21.08
CA ASN A 28 -5.40 6.41 -21.59
C ASN A 28 -5.47 4.90 -21.72
N TYR A 29 -6.28 4.28 -20.88
CA TYR A 29 -6.53 2.84 -20.90
C TYR A 29 -7.96 2.55 -21.37
N ASN A 30 -8.16 1.41 -22.04
CA ASN A 30 -9.49 0.91 -22.30
C ASN A 30 -10.10 0.26 -21.05
N GLN A 31 -11.40 -0.03 -21.09
CA GLN A 31 -12.13 -0.60 -19.95
C GLN A 31 -11.56 -1.95 -19.48
N GLU A 32 -11.11 -2.80 -20.42
CA GLU A 32 -10.53 -4.10 -20.12
C GLU A 32 -9.24 -3.94 -19.30
N LYS A 33 -8.36 -3.00 -19.68
CA LYS A 33 -7.10 -2.76 -18.96
C LYS A 33 -7.35 -2.14 -17.58
N LEU A 34 -8.31 -1.23 -17.44
CA LEU A 34 -8.69 -0.68 -16.14
C LEU A 34 -9.21 -1.76 -15.17
N LYS A 35 -10.02 -2.69 -15.68
CA LYS A 35 -10.53 -3.82 -14.89
C LYS A 35 -9.41 -4.77 -14.47
N GLU A 36 -8.48 -5.09 -15.39
CA GLU A 36 -7.30 -5.90 -15.09
C GLU A 36 -6.49 -5.29 -13.94
N ILE A 37 -6.18 -3.99 -14.01
CA ILE A 37 -5.41 -3.29 -12.98
C ILE A 37 -6.12 -3.33 -11.60
N LEU A 38 -7.44 -3.16 -11.56
CA LEU A 38 -8.21 -3.26 -10.32
C LEU A 38 -8.19 -4.68 -9.74
N LEU A 39 -8.30 -5.71 -10.59
CA LEU A 39 -8.18 -7.12 -10.18
C LEU A 39 -6.80 -7.44 -9.63
N ASP A 40 -5.74 -6.98 -10.28
CA ASP A 40 -4.35 -7.18 -9.83
C ASP A 40 -4.11 -6.55 -8.45
N CYS A 41 -4.87 -5.50 -8.12
CA CYS A 41 -4.88 -4.88 -6.80
C CYS A 41 -5.90 -5.51 -5.82
N GLY A 42 -6.52 -6.63 -6.19
CA GLY A 42 -7.41 -7.41 -5.33
C GLY A 42 -8.78 -6.76 -5.09
N LEU A 43 -9.23 -5.83 -5.93
CA LEU A 43 -10.61 -5.34 -5.88
C LEU A 43 -11.52 -6.33 -6.63
N ASP A 44 -12.63 -6.74 -6.00
CA ASP A 44 -13.56 -7.68 -6.61
C ASP A 44 -14.33 -7.05 -7.78
N LEU A 45 -14.63 -7.86 -8.81
CA LEU A 45 -15.39 -7.43 -9.99
C LEU A 45 -16.73 -6.78 -9.64
N ILE A 46 -17.42 -7.31 -8.62
CA ILE A 46 -18.73 -6.79 -8.18
C ILE A 46 -18.67 -5.38 -7.57
N ASP A 47 -17.46 -4.91 -7.25
CA ASP A 47 -17.25 -3.61 -6.62
C ASP A 47 -16.82 -2.52 -7.61
N PHE A 48 -16.42 -2.88 -8.84
CA PHE A 48 -15.91 -1.93 -9.81
C PHE A 48 -16.87 -0.78 -10.12
N ASP A 49 -18.16 -1.11 -10.23
CA ASP A 49 -19.22 -0.17 -10.59
C ASP A 49 -19.98 0.38 -9.36
N LYS A 50 -19.55 0.03 -8.14
CA LYS A 50 -20.07 0.65 -6.92
C LYS A 50 -19.42 1.98 -6.67
N LYS A 51 -20.19 2.95 -6.15
CA LYS A 51 -19.65 4.27 -5.79
C LYS A 51 -18.69 4.18 -4.61
N VAL A 52 -17.58 4.91 -4.67
CA VAL A 52 -16.52 4.87 -3.67
C VAL A 52 -16.96 5.30 -2.26
N ASN A 53 -18.04 6.09 -2.14
CA ASN A 53 -18.61 6.41 -0.83
C ASN A 53 -19.12 5.17 -0.06
N THR A 54 -19.36 4.04 -0.75
CA THR A 54 -19.76 2.75 -0.14
C THR A 54 -18.58 1.84 0.16
N TYR A 55 -17.35 2.24 -0.23
CA TYR A 55 -16.16 1.41 -0.08
C TYR A 55 -15.66 1.37 1.36
N SER A 56 -15.17 0.19 1.79
CA SER A 56 -14.35 0.07 2.99
C SER A 56 -13.02 0.84 2.83
N LYS A 57 -12.30 1.07 3.94
CA LYS A 57 -10.95 1.67 3.88
C LYS A 57 -10.01 0.81 2.99
N GLY A 58 -10.07 -0.52 3.13
CA GLY A 58 -9.27 -1.45 2.33
C GLY A 58 -9.56 -1.36 0.83
N MET A 59 -10.84 -1.26 0.44
CA MET A 59 -11.21 -1.09 -0.97
C MET A 59 -10.68 0.22 -1.54
N ARG A 60 -10.76 1.33 -0.79
CA ARG A 60 -10.17 2.60 -1.22
C ARG A 60 -8.65 2.51 -1.35
N GLN A 61 -7.98 1.80 -0.44
CA GLN A 61 -6.54 1.59 -0.49
C GLN A 61 -6.14 0.79 -1.75
N LYS A 62 -6.88 -0.27 -2.08
CA LYS A 62 -6.68 -1.05 -3.31
C LYS A 62 -6.78 -0.17 -4.57
N VAL A 63 -7.77 0.73 -4.64
CA VAL A 63 -7.89 1.68 -5.76
C VAL A 63 -6.72 2.67 -5.77
N GLY A 64 -6.26 3.15 -4.61
CA GLY A 64 -5.08 4.01 -4.51
C GLY A 64 -3.81 3.36 -5.07
N ILE A 65 -3.61 2.08 -4.75
CA ILE A 65 -2.50 1.29 -5.30
C ILE A 65 -2.68 1.07 -6.81
N ALA A 66 -3.90 0.76 -7.26
CA ALA A 66 -4.22 0.61 -8.68
C ALA A 66 -3.90 1.89 -9.49
N ILE A 67 -4.20 3.07 -8.94
CA ILE A 67 -3.84 4.35 -9.54
C ILE A 67 -2.32 4.51 -9.66
N ALA A 68 -1.57 4.16 -8.61
CA ALA A 68 -0.11 4.23 -8.64
C ALA A 68 0.49 3.22 -9.63
N LEU A 69 -0.06 2.00 -9.69
CA LEU A 69 0.35 0.96 -10.65
C LEU A 69 0.09 1.41 -12.08
N ALA A 70 -1.10 1.94 -12.36
CA ALA A 70 -1.51 2.43 -13.68
C ALA A 70 -0.62 3.57 -14.20
N LYS A 71 0.01 4.33 -13.31
CA LYS A 71 1.01 5.35 -13.66
C LYS A 71 2.38 4.76 -14.01
N GLU A 72 2.54 3.43 -13.91
CA GLU A 72 3.81 2.73 -14.19
C GLU A 72 4.97 3.28 -13.34
N ALA A 73 4.70 3.55 -12.07
CA ALA A 73 5.72 4.04 -11.14
C ALA A 73 6.74 2.94 -10.83
N ASN A 74 8.01 3.33 -10.75
CA ASN A 74 9.09 2.42 -10.32
C ASN A 74 9.40 2.56 -8.81
N ILE A 75 8.90 3.63 -8.18
CA ILE A 75 9.13 3.93 -6.76
C ILE A 75 7.78 4.22 -6.11
N TYR A 76 7.49 3.51 -5.02
CA TYR A 76 6.28 3.66 -4.23
C TYR A 76 6.64 4.14 -2.82
N LEU A 77 6.04 5.24 -2.40
CA LEU A 77 6.12 5.75 -1.05
C LEU A 77 4.77 5.57 -0.39
N LEU A 78 4.68 4.79 0.69
CA LEU A 78 3.44 4.47 1.38
C LEU A 78 3.50 4.96 2.83
N ASP A 79 2.43 5.61 3.25
CA ASP A 79 2.28 6.11 4.60
C ASP A 79 1.15 5.34 5.29
N GLU A 80 1.50 4.54 6.30
CA GLU A 80 0.58 3.70 7.08
C GLU A 80 -0.44 2.92 6.22
N PRO A 81 -0.03 2.21 5.17
CA PRO A 81 -0.96 1.68 4.17
C PRO A 81 -1.90 0.59 4.71
N ALA A 82 -1.55 -0.06 5.81
CA ALA A 82 -2.35 -1.09 6.47
C ALA A 82 -3.16 -0.57 7.68
N SER A 83 -3.02 0.72 8.03
CA SER A 83 -3.71 1.32 9.18
C SER A 83 -5.23 1.18 9.07
N GLY A 84 -5.86 0.61 10.11
CA GLY A 84 -7.31 0.42 10.17
C GLY A 84 -7.90 -0.56 9.17
N LEU A 85 -7.08 -1.40 8.54
CA LEU A 85 -7.54 -2.54 7.76
C LEU A 85 -7.80 -3.75 8.69
N ASP A 86 -8.77 -4.58 8.30
CA ASP A 86 -8.93 -5.89 8.93
C ASP A 86 -7.76 -6.83 8.55
N PRO A 87 -7.57 -7.95 9.28
CA PRO A 87 -6.44 -8.85 9.05
C PRO A 87 -6.37 -9.41 7.62
N LEU A 88 -7.51 -9.69 6.99
CA LEU A 88 -7.55 -10.21 5.62
C LEU A 88 -7.07 -9.17 4.62
N ALA A 89 -7.65 -7.97 4.66
CA ALA A 89 -7.27 -6.86 3.79
C ALA A 89 -5.79 -6.46 3.96
N SER A 90 -5.25 -6.51 5.20
CA SER A 90 -3.83 -6.29 5.47
C SER A 90 -2.93 -7.35 4.83
N THR A 91 -3.35 -8.62 4.85
CA THR A 91 -2.59 -9.72 4.23
C THR A 91 -2.61 -9.61 2.70
N GLU A 92 -3.75 -9.28 2.12
CA GLU A 92 -3.88 -9.02 0.68
C GLU A 92 -2.99 -7.86 0.24
N LEU A 93 -3.00 -6.75 0.99
CA LEU A 93 -2.12 -5.61 0.74
C LEU A 93 -0.65 -6.01 0.76
N SER A 94 -0.21 -6.77 1.79
CA SER A 94 1.16 -7.27 1.88
C SER A 94 1.54 -8.11 0.66
N SER A 95 0.63 -8.92 0.16
CA SER A 95 0.85 -9.75 -1.05
C SER A 95 0.99 -8.89 -2.31
N ILE A 96 0.17 -7.85 -2.47
CA ILE A 96 0.27 -6.89 -3.57
C ILE A 96 1.63 -6.20 -3.55
N LEU A 97 2.06 -5.68 -2.39
CA LEU A 97 3.35 -4.99 -2.25
C LEU A 97 4.54 -5.91 -2.54
N LYS A 98 4.50 -7.17 -2.08
CA LYS A 98 5.51 -8.17 -2.41
C LYS A 98 5.58 -8.44 -3.92
N ASN A 99 4.45 -8.58 -4.58
CA ASN A 99 4.39 -8.80 -6.02
C ASN A 99 4.98 -7.61 -6.79
N LEU A 100 4.67 -6.38 -6.39
CA LEU A 100 5.25 -5.16 -6.96
C LEU A 100 6.77 -5.12 -6.78
N SER A 101 7.26 -5.43 -5.58
CA SER A 101 8.70 -5.49 -5.30
C SER A 101 9.41 -6.57 -6.13
N ASN A 102 8.80 -7.76 -6.25
CA ASN A 102 9.32 -8.86 -7.07
C ASN A 102 9.35 -8.52 -8.57
N SER A 103 8.46 -7.62 -9.01
CA SER A 103 8.45 -7.09 -10.39
C SER A 103 9.46 -5.95 -10.62
N GLY A 104 10.29 -5.62 -9.61
CA GLY A 104 11.37 -4.66 -9.72
C GLY A 104 11.05 -3.26 -9.18
N ALA A 105 9.89 -3.02 -8.58
CA ALA A 105 9.57 -1.76 -7.96
C ALA A 105 10.32 -1.57 -6.63
N ALA A 106 10.78 -0.35 -6.38
CA ALA A 106 11.30 0.06 -5.08
C ALA A 106 10.15 0.58 -4.20
N ILE A 107 10.02 0.03 -2.99
CA ILE A 107 8.94 0.39 -2.07
C ILE A 107 9.53 0.87 -0.75
N LEU A 108 9.16 2.09 -0.34
CA LEU A 108 9.42 2.63 0.99
C LEU A 108 8.09 2.79 1.70
N MET A 109 7.95 2.15 2.85
CA MET A 109 6.72 2.16 3.65
C MET A 109 7.03 2.67 5.06
N ALA A 110 6.30 3.68 5.52
CA ALA A 110 6.25 4.05 6.93
C ALA A 110 5.09 3.31 7.59
N SER A 111 5.34 2.66 8.73
CA SER A 111 4.30 1.99 9.51
C SER A 111 4.75 1.77 10.96
N HIS A 112 3.79 1.67 11.87
CA HIS A 112 4.00 1.28 13.26
C HIS A 112 3.63 -0.20 13.53
N ASP A 113 3.12 -0.93 12.55
CA ASP A 113 2.81 -2.35 12.66
C ASP A 113 4.07 -3.21 12.44
N ILE A 114 4.77 -3.48 13.53
CA ILE A 114 6.03 -4.25 13.57
C ILE A 114 5.87 -5.62 12.91
N PHE A 115 4.73 -6.29 13.13
CA PHE A 115 4.47 -7.60 12.54
C PHE A 115 4.40 -7.51 11.02
N ARG A 116 3.64 -6.55 10.48
CA ARG A 116 3.49 -6.36 9.03
C ARG A 116 4.79 -5.89 8.37
N ILE A 117 5.54 -5.00 9.01
CA ILE A 117 6.86 -4.57 8.54
C ILE A 117 7.77 -5.79 8.38
N ARG A 118 7.88 -6.60 9.44
CA ARG A 118 8.75 -7.79 9.43
C ARG A 118 8.31 -8.81 8.38
N GLU A 119 7.01 -8.98 8.15
CA GLU A 119 6.47 -9.92 7.17
C GLU A 119 6.63 -9.43 5.72
N THR A 120 6.49 -8.13 5.48
CA THR A 120 6.36 -7.56 4.13
C THR A 120 7.67 -7.00 3.58
N CYS A 121 8.50 -6.41 4.43
CA CYS A 121 9.72 -5.69 4.01
C CYS A 121 10.95 -6.59 3.99
N ASN A 122 11.95 -6.21 3.17
CA ASN A 122 13.28 -6.83 3.16
C ASN A 122 14.21 -6.19 4.18
N ARG A 123 14.11 -4.87 4.36
CA ARG A 123 14.94 -4.05 5.25
C ARG A 123 14.04 -3.17 6.12
N ILE A 124 14.51 -2.87 7.32
CA ILE A 124 13.80 -2.05 8.31
C ILE A 124 14.74 -0.95 8.78
N GLY A 125 14.20 0.27 8.85
CA GLY A 125 14.84 1.40 9.50
C GLY A 125 14.00 1.87 10.70
N ILE A 126 14.62 2.14 11.83
CA ILE A 126 13.98 2.79 12.99
C ILE A 126 14.34 4.26 12.98
N LEU A 127 13.31 5.11 12.93
CA LEU A 127 13.45 6.56 12.98
C LEU A 127 13.09 7.07 14.38
N LYS A 128 13.94 7.95 14.95
CA LYS A 128 13.69 8.67 16.21
C LYS A 128 14.11 10.11 16.06
N ASN A 129 13.23 11.05 16.34
CA ASN A 129 13.50 12.50 16.26
C ASN A 129 14.08 12.97 14.91
N GLY A 130 13.65 12.32 13.80
CA GLY A 130 14.11 12.65 12.45
C GLY A 130 15.43 11.99 12.04
N GLU A 131 16.04 11.18 12.91
CA GLU A 131 17.28 10.46 12.62
C GLU A 131 17.04 8.95 12.44
N LEU A 132 17.75 8.32 11.52
CA LEU A 132 17.78 6.87 11.34
C LEU A 132 18.72 6.28 12.39
N VAL A 133 18.15 5.78 13.49
CA VAL A 133 18.93 5.27 14.64
C VAL A 133 19.33 3.81 14.51
N LYS A 134 18.63 3.03 13.68
CA LYS A 134 18.93 1.63 13.42
C LYS A 134 18.46 1.21 12.04
N GLU A 135 19.25 0.36 11.40
CA GLU A 135 18.89 -0.32 10.15
C GLU A 135 19.25 -1.81 10.24
N MET A 136 18.41 -2.67 9.66
CA MET A 136 18.61 -4.13 9.68
C MET A 136 17.83 -4.82 8.55
N ASP A 137 18.28 -6.04 8.19
CA ASP A 137 17.52 -6.93 7.31
C ASP A 137 16.46 -7.69 8.10
N THR A 138 15.27 -7.86 7.53
CA THR A 138 14.17 -8.60 8.17
C THR A 138 14.47 -10.06 8.41
N THR A 139 15.35 -10.66 7.61
CA THR A 139 15.79 -12.05 7.76
C THR A 139 16.67 -12.29 8.98
N SER A 140 17.28 -11.22 9.53
CA SER A 140 18.19 -11.30 10.67
C SER A 140 17.50 -11.24 12.04
N VAL A 141 16.18 -10.98 12.08
CA VAL A 141 15.44 -10.78 13.32
C VAL A 141 14.09 -11.48 13.29
N THR A 142 13.65 -11.98 14.44
CA THR A 142 12.25 -12.40 14.65
C THR A 142 11.37 -11.19 14.97
N THR A 143 10.04 -11.34 14.87
CA THR A 143 9.10 -10.27 15.25
C THR A 143 9.30 -9.81 16.69
N LYS A 144 9.53 -10.75 17.61
CA LYS A 144 9.75 -10.45 19.04
C LYS A 144 11.06 -9.71 19.31
N GLU A 145 12.12 -10.08 18.61
CA GLU A 145 13.41 -9.36 18.69
C GLU A 145 13.28 -7.94 18.13
N LEU A 146 12.58 -7.78 17.00
CA LEU A 146 12.33 -6.47 16.40
C LEU A 146 11.51 -5.56 17.35
N GLU A 147 10.48 -6.10 18.00
CA GLU A 147 9.70 -5.39 19.01
C GLU A 147 10.58 -4.93 20.18
N ASN A 148 11.45 -5.81 20.71
CA ASN A 148 12.36 -5.46 21.79
C ASN A 148 13.35 -4.37 21.37
N ILE A 149 13.95 -4.48 20.18
CA ILE A 149 14.84 -3.47 19.63
C ILE A 149 14.11 -2.12 19.49
N TYR A 150 12.90 -2.12 18.93
CA TYR A 150 12.09 -0.90 18.81
C TYR A 150 11.85 -0.26 20.17
N ILE A 151 11.42 -1.04 21.17
CA ILE A 151 11.19 -0.54 22.54
C ILE A 151 12.48 0.02 23.16
N GLU A 152 13.62 -0.64 22.96
CA GLU A 152 14.92 -0.18 23.47
C GLU A 152 15.27 1.21 22.92
N TYR A 153 15.13 1.41 21.61
CA TYR A 153 15.42 2.71 20.98
C TYR A 153 14.40 3.80 21.31
N MET A 154 13.15 3.44 21.67
CA MET A 154 12.08 4.43 21.96
C MET A 154 11.96 4.79 23.43
N LYS A 155 12.67 4.13 24.35
CA LYS A 155 12.54 4.31 25.82
C LYS A 155 13.14 5.60 26.38
N ASP A 156 13.77 6.50 25.58
CA ASP A 156 14.35 7.76 26.11
C ASP A 156 13.71 9.01 25.51
#